data_6e4fe75eea6ca57cb0a6e7e421acdbe6
#
_entry.id   6e4fe75eea6ca57cb0a6e7e421acdbe6
#
_cell.length_a   1.000
_cell.length_b   1.000
_cell.length_c   1.000
_cell.angle_alpha   90.00
_cell.angle_beta   90.00
_cell.angle_gamma   90.00
#
_symmetry.space_group_name_H-M   'P 1'
#
loop_
_entity.id
_entity.type
_entity.pdbx_description
1 polymer ?
#
loop_
_entity_poly.entity_id
_entity_poly.type
_entity_poly.pdbx_seq_one_letter_code
_entity_poly.pdbx_strand_id
1 'polypeptide(L)'
;MNVEKREYFGGALYSFVVALGQAQSVVQKLLADAGVERIDPERWYDYDWAISIFYKIEETIGPAALRAVGRQMIETAVYPPGLDSIQKMLMGLGYAFSLNSRGPDVGTVVCTLEDEYSATLDWSAKGPCQLCYGILEGSCARFGAKPSSITAEQVREWNRQYRALQKQLKAVQP
;
A
#
# COMPACT_ATOMS: atom_id res chain seq x y z
N MET A 1 7.01 -25.49 -15.46
CA MET A 1 6.08 -24.35 -15.52
C MET A 1 6.71 -23.19 -14.76
N ASN A 2 7.08 -22.11 -15.46
CA ASN A 2 7.50 -20.88 -14.78
C ASN A 2 6.25 -20.34 -14.05
N VAL A 3 6.23 -20.44 -12.73
CA VAL A 3 5.25 -19.69 -11.93
C VAL A 3 5.64 -18.22 -12.11
N GLU A 4 4.81 -17.47 -12.82
CA GLU A 4 5.04 -16.02 -12.97
C GLU A 4 5.10 -15.40 -11.57
N LYS A 5 6.23 -14.79 -11.29
CA LYS A 5 6.54 -14.24 -9.97
C LYS A 5 5.73 -12.97 -9.75
N ARG A 6 5.11 -12.87 -8.58
CA ARG A 6 4.49 -11.61 -8.13
C ARG A 6 5.51 -10.73 -7.46
N GLU A 7 5.58 -9.48 -7.84
CA GLU A 7 6.58 -8.56 -7.32
C GLU A 7 6.01 -7.19 -7.00
N TYR A 8 6.60 -6.56 -6.00
CA TYR A 8 6.26 -5.23 -5.51
C TYR A 8 7.48 -4.32 -5.61
N PHE A 9 7.31 -3.10 -6.12
CA PHE A 9 8.42 -2.19 -6.38
C PHE A 9 8.98 -1.57 -5.10
N GLY A 10 10.29 -1.52 -5.01
CA GLY A 10 11.01 -1.04 -3.84
C GLY A 10 10.74 0.42 -3.50
N GLY A 11 10.49 1.28 -4.50
CA GLY A 11 10.14 2.67 -4.28
C GLY A 11 8.84 2.82 -3.46
N ALA A 12 7.80 2.04 -3.81
CA ALA A 12 6.57 2.03 -3.04
C ALA A 12 6.77 1.44 -1.62
N LEU A 13 7.58 0.37 -1.51
CA LEU A 13 7.90 -0.22 -0.22
C LEU A 13 8.75 0.70 0.66
N TYR A 14 9.68 1.47 0.08
CA TYR A 14 10.55 2.41 0.78
C TYR A 14 9.80 3.50 1.54
N SER A 15 8.53 3.72 1.22
CA SER A 15 7.64 4.68 1.91
C SER A 15 7.63 4.52 3.43
N PHE A 16 7.71 3.28 3.95
CA PHE A 16 7.73 3.06 5.40
C PHE A 16 9.07 3.50 6.03
N VAL A 17 10.17 3.34 5.33
CA VAL A 17 11.49 3.80 5.81
C VAL A 17 11.50 5.31 5.97
N VAL A 18 10.91 6.03 5.00
CA VAL A 18 10.81 7.50 5.04
C VAL A 18 9.79 7.95 6.09
N ALA A 19 8.60 7.40 6.07
CA ALA A 19 7.51 7.80 6.98
C ALA A 19 7.83 7.55 8.46
N LEU A 20 8.57 6.48 8.76
CA LEU A 20 8.94 6.08 10.12
C LEU A 20 10.40 6.44 10.46
N GLY A 21 11.06 7.24 9.63
CA GLY A 21 12.51 7.54 9.76
C GLY A 21 12.92 8.15 11.10
N GLN A 22 12.02 8.83 11.81
CA GLN A 22 12.25 9.33 13.17
C GLN A 22 12.30 8.21 14.23
N ALA A 23 11.71 7.04 13.92
CA ALA A 23 11.73 5.85 14.76
C ALA A 23 12.72 4.79 14.22
N GLN A 24 13.98 5.17 14.03
CA GLN A 24 15.02 4.35 13.38
C GLN A 24 15.13 2.93 13.97
N SER A 25 15.06 2.79 15.29
CA SER A 25 15.12 1.48 15.95
C SER A 25 13.94 0.57 15.55
N VAL A 26 12.77 1.15 15.32
CA VAL A 26 11.58 0.41 14.85
C VAL A 26 11.77 -0.01 13.40
N VAL A 27 12.25 0.88 12.54
CA VAL A 27 12.53 0.56 11.13
C VAL A 27 13.59 -0.54 11.05
N GLN A 28 14.69 -0.42 11.78
CA GLN A 28 15.74 -1.44 11.81
C GLN A 28 15.22 -2.79 12.29
N LYS A 29 14.38 -2.81 13.33
CA LYS A 29 13.76 -4.03 13.80
C LYS A 29 12.85 -4.66 12.75
N LEU A 30 12.02 -3.88 12.07
CA LEU A 30 11.16 -4.36 10.98
C LEU A 30 11.98 -4.99 9.85
N LEU A 31 13.08 -4.34 9.46
CA LEU A 31 13.98 -4.84 8.43
C LEU A 31 14.68 -6.14 8.86
N ALA A 32 15.22 -6.17 10.08
CA ALA A 32 15.87 -7.37 10.64
C ALA A 32 14.90 -8.55 10.75
N ASP A 33 13.69 -8.31 11.24
CA ASP A 33 12.62 -9.32 11.34
C ASP A 33 12.16 -9.82 9.95
N ALA A 34 12.29 -8.98 8.93
CA ALA A 34 12.01 -9.31 7.54
C ALA A 34 13.20 -9.94 6.80
N GLY A 35 14.35 -10.09 7.47
CA GLY A 35 15.56 -10.72 6.93
C GLY A 35 16.34 -9.87 5.92
N VAL A 36 16.19 -8.55 5.97
CA VAL A 36 16.89 -7.60 5.08
C VAL A 36 17.55 -6.49 5.89
N GLU A 37 18.67 -5.97 5.41
CA GLU A 37 19.37 -4.84 6.05
C GLU A 37 18.76 -3.49 5.66
N ARG A 38 18.28 -3.40 4.42
CA ARG A 38 17.70 -2.17 3.85
C ARG A 38 16.74 -2.48 2.71
N ILE A 39 15.87 -1.53 2.41
CA ILE A 39 15.07 -1.53 1.19
C ILE A 39 15.81 -0.70 0.13
N ASP A 40 16.05 -1.32 -1.01
CA ASP A 40 16.54 -0.64 -2.21
C ASP A 40 15.32 -0.16 -3.02
N PRO A 41 15.14 1.15 -3.22
CA PRO A 41 13.97 1.68 -3.91
C PRO A 41 13.91 1.32 -5.40
N GLU A 42 15.01 0.87 -6.01
CA GLU A 42 15.06 0.49 -7.43
C GLU A 42 14.86 -1.00 -7.68
N ARG A 43 14.77 -1.81 -6.62
CA ARG A 43 14.58 -3.26 -6.73
C ARG A 43 13.12 -3.68 -6.68
N TRP A 44 12.85 -4.84 -7.25
CA TRP A 44 11.60 -5.57 -7.10
C TRP A 44 11.73 -6.61 -5.99
N TYR A 45 10.71 -6.71 -5.15
CA TYR A 45 10.64 -7.63 -4.02
C TYR A 45 9.45 -8.58 -4.20
N ASP A 46 9.51 -9.72 -3.54
CA ASP A 46 8.35 -10.62 -3.49
C ASP A 46 7.12 -9.87 -2.97
N TYR A 47 6.00 -10.03 -3.69
CA TYR A 47 4.78 -9.26 -3.42
C TYR A 47 4.19 -9.57 -2.04
N ASP A 48 4.08 -10.88 -1.72
CA ASP A 48 3.46 -11.26 -0.46
C ASP A 48 4.33 -10.89 0.74
N TRP A 49 5.65 -11.01 0.58
CA TRP A 49 6.59 -10.52 1.58
C TRP A 49 6.47 -9.00 1.80
N ALA A 50 6.42 -8.20 0.73
CA ALA A 50 6.28 -6.75 0.82
C ALA A 50 4.95 -6.35 1.51
N ILE A 51 3.85 -6.99 1.13
CA ILE A 51 2.54 -6.75 1.76
C ILE A 51 2.55 -7.16 3.23
N SER A 52 3.25 -8.23 3.60
CA SER A 52 3.37 -8.66 5.00
C SER A 52 4.04 -7.62 5.91
N ILE A 53 4.97 -6.82 5.38
CA ILE A 53 5.61 -5.72 6.12
C ILE A 53 4.57 -4.66 6.51
N PHE A 54 3.67 -4.27 5.60
CA PHE A 54 2.62 -3.30 5.89
C PHE A 54 1.65 -3.80 6.98
N TYR A 55 1.26 -5.08 6.95
CA TYR A 55 0.47 -5.66 8.03
C TYR A 55 1.22 -5.68 9.37
N LYS A 56 2.53 -5.96 9.34
CA LYS A 56 3.35 -5.94 10.54
C LYS A 56 3.48 -4.54 11.14
N ILE A 57 3.58 -3.51 10.30
CA ILE A 57 3.56 -2.10 10.75
C ILE A 57 2.24 -1.79 11.44
N GLU A 58 1.10 -2.16 10.85
CA GLU A 58 -0.21 -1.94 11.47
C GLU A 58 -0.35 -2.65 12.82
N GLU A 59 0.13 -3.90 12.91
CA GLU A 59 0.05 -4.72 14.12
C GLU A 59 0.97 -4.22 15.24
N THR A 60 2.19 -3.79 14.91
CA THR A 60 3.23 -3.49 15.91
C THR A 60 3.31 -2.02 16.29
N ILE A 61 3.00 -1.11 15.36
CA ILE A 61 3.09 0.34 15.56
C ILE A 61 1.70 0.97 15.60
N GLY A 62 0.78 0.45 14.81
CA GLY A 62 -0.60 0.87 14.80
C GLY A 62 -1.08 1.49 13.47
N PRO A 63 -2.41 1.67 13.35
CA PRO A 63 -3.06 2.10 12.12
C PRO A 63 -2.64 3.50 11.67
N ALA A 64 -2.37 4.42 12.61
CA ALA A 64 -1.95 5.78 12.29
C ALA A 64 -0.57 5.84 11.62
N ALA A 65 0.36 4.98 12.04
CA ALA A 65 1.68 4.85 11.42
C ALA A 65 1.57 4.32 10.00
N LEU A 66 0.76 3.28 9.79
CA LEU A 66 0.55 2.74 8.45
C LEU A 66 -0.14 3.74 7.51
N ARG A 67 -1.07 4.54 8.02
CA ARG A 67 -1.68 5.63 7.26
C ARG A 67 -0.65 6.70 6.86
N ALA A 68 0.32 7.01 7.73
CA ALA A 68 1.44 7.90 7.41
C ALA A 68 2.33 7.30 6.30
N VAL A 69 2.56 5.99 6.32
CA VAL A 69 3.26 5.26 5.24
C VAL A 69 2.52 5.41 3.90
N GLY A 70 1.19 5.24 3.90
CA GLY A 70 0.37 5.44 2.71
C GLY A 70 0.48 6.88 2.15
N ARG A 71 0.45 7.89 3.00
CA ARG A 71 0.66 9.29 2.58
C ARG A 71 2.04 9.49 1.97
N GLN A 72 3.07 8.90 2.55
CA GLN A 72 4.44 9.00 2.04
C GLN A 72 4.62 8.30 0.70
N MET A 73 3.83 7.29 0.39
CA MET A 73 3.91 6.55 -0.87
C MET A 73 3.66 7.44 -2.09
N ILE A 74 2.96 8.56 -1.93
CA ILE A 74 2.75 9.55 -3.00
C ILE A 74 4.07 10.15 -3.51
N GLU A 75 5.09 10.21 -2.64
CA GLU A 75 6.41 10.77 -2.98
C GLU A 75 7.44 9.70 -3.38
N THR A 76 7.25 8.45 -2.94
CA THR A 76 8.26 7.41 -3.10
C THR A 76 7.92 6.36 -4.18
N ALA A 77 6.64 6.16 -4.46
CA ALA A 77 6.19 5.24 -5.50
C ALA A 77 6.26 5.87 -6.90
N VAL A 78 6.24 5.04 -7.92
CA VAL A 78 6.20 5.50 -9.32
C VAL A 78 4.78 5.87 -9.72
N TYR A 79 4.63 7.08 -10.25
CA TYR A 79 3.37 7.58 -10.79
C TYR A 79 3.51 7.93 -12.28
N PRO A 80 2.44 7.78 -13.08
CA PRO A 80 2.46 8.22 -14.45
C PRO A 80 2.57 9.75 -14.55
N PRO A 81 3.12 10.28 -15.64
CA PRO A 81 3.16 11.72 -15.88
C PRO A 81 1.74 12.29 -16.10
N GLY A 82 1.61 13.61 -15.93
CA GLY A 82 0.37 14.33 -16.24
C GLY A 82 -0.72 14.27 -15.19
N LEU A 83 -0.41 13.84 -13.96
CA LEU A 83 -1.34 13.87 -12.82
C LEU A 83 -1.34 15.28 -12.20
N ASP A 84 -1.96 16.24 -12.89
CA ASP A 84 -1.96 17.67 -12.56
C ASP A 84 -3.22 18.15 -11.81
N SER A 85 -4.14 17.24 -11.53
CA SER A 85 -5.34 17.51 -10.72
C SER A 85 -5.69 16.33 -9.82
N ILE A 86 -6.53 16.58 -8.80
CA ILE A 86 -6.98 15.54 -7.89
C ILE A 86 -7.77 14.44 -8.62
N GLN A 87 -8.59 14.82 -9.59
CA GLN A 87 -9.38 13.88 -10.39
C GLN A 87 -8.45 12.97 -11.22
N LYS A 88 -7.46 13.57 -11.90
CA LYS A 88 -6.47 12.79 -12.66
C LYS A 88 -5.62 11.91 -11.75
N MET A 89 -5.26 12.40 -10.56
CA MET A 89 -4.53 11.62 -9.57
C MET A 89 -5.31 10.40 -9.12
N LEU A 90 -6.58 10.55 -8.73
CA LEU A 90 -7.43 9.45 -8.30
C LEU A 90 -7.68 8.44 -9.44
N MET A 91 -7.99 8.93 -10.64
CA MET A 91 -8.15 8.07 -11.83
C MET A 91 -6.85 7.35 -12.22
N GLY A 92 -5.71 7.98 -11.97
CA GLY A 92 -4.38 7.43 -12.26
C GLY A 92 -3.88 6.38 -11.26
N LEU A 93 -4.55 6.19 -10.11
CA LEU A 93 -4.10 5.26 -9.07
C LEU A 93 -4.02 3.82 -9.57
N GLY A 94 -4.93 3.38 -10.45
CA GLY A 94 -4.88 2.03 -11.02
C GLY A 94 -3.64 1.82 -11.87
N TYR A 95 -3.28 2.80 -12.69
CA TYR A 95 -2.06 2.73 -13.48
C TYR A 95 -0.81 2.86 -12.60
N ALA A 96 -0.81 3.76 -11.63
CA ALA A 96 0.28 3.83 -10.64
C ALA A 96 0.47 2.50 -9.91
N PHE A 97 -0.62 1.83 -9.52
CA PHE A 97 -0.54 0.49 -8.92
C PHE A 97 0.16 -0.51 -9.86
N SER A 98 -0.16 -0.52 -11.15
CA SER A 98 0.48 -1.41 -12.13
C SER A 98 1.95 -1.09 -12.39
N LEU A 99 2.40 0.14 -12.15
CA LEU A 99 3.81 0.52 -12.21
C LEU A 99 4.61 0.06 -10.98
N ASN A 100 3.93 -0.20 -9.86
CA ASN A 100 4.55 -0.60 -8.59
C ASN A 100 4.25 -2.05 -8.18
N SER A 101 3.46 -2.79 -8.96
CA SER A 101 3.11 -4.19 -8.69
C SER A 101 2.98 -4.94 -10.00
N ARG A 102 3.48 -6.15 -10.07
CA ARG A 102 3.40 -6.98 -11.27
C ARG A 102 3.28 -8.46 -10.95
N GLY A 103 2.77 -9.22 -11.89
CA GLY A 103 2.55 -10.67 -11.77
C GLY A 103 1.07 -11.02 -11.64
N PRO A 104 0.73 -12.30 -11.61
CA PRO A 104 -0.65 -12.77 -11.53
C PRO A 104 -1.28 -12.45 -10.17
N ASP A 105 -2.57 -12.19 -10.15
CA ASP A 105 -3.38 -12.06 -8.94
C ASP A 105 -2.90 -11.01 -7.92
N VAL A 106 -2.20 -9.97 -8.37
CA VAL A 106 -1.82 -8.83 -7.51
C VAL A 106 -3.01 -7.91 -7.20
N GLY A 107 -4.10 -8.04 -7.95
CA GLY A 107 -5.30 -7.21 -7.83
C GLY A 107 -5.25 -5.96 -8.71
N THR A 108 -6.24 -5.12 -8.55
CA THR A 108 -6.44 -3.89 -9.33
C THR A 108 -6.93 -2.76 -8.45
N VAL A 109 -6.79 -1.55 -8.95
CA VAL A 109 -7.40 -0.35 -8.38
C VAL A 109 -8.14 0.36 -9.51
N VAL A 110 -9.44 0.57 -9.36
CA VAL A 110 -10.29 1.26 -10.35
C VAL A 110 -10.99 2.42 -9.67
N CYS A 111 -10.82 3.62 -10.21
CA CYS A 111 -11.49 4.82 -9.72
C CYS A 111 -12.62 5.21 -10.67
N THR A 112 -13.81 5.47 -10.13
CA THR A 112 -14.94 6.06 -10.82
C THR A 112 -15.25 7.40 -10.17
N LEU A 113 -15.20 8.48 -10.96
CA LEU A 113 -15.66 9.80 -10.49
C LEU A 113 -17.18 9.81 -10.53
N GLU A 114 -17.81 10.04 -9.40
CA GLU A 114 -19.27 10.17 -9.29
C GLU A 114 -19.72 11.61 -9.64
N ASP A 115 -18.92 12.58 -9.21
CA ASP A 115 -19.07 14.00 -9.51
C ASP A 115 -17.72 14.75 -9.31
N GLU A 116 -17.77 16.09 -9.30
CA GLU A 116 -16.58 16.93 -9.11
C GLU A 116 -15.91 16.73 -7.73
N TYR A 117 -16.67 16.29 -6.72
CA TYR A 117 -16.23 16.24 -5.31
C TYR A 117 -16.22 14.84 -4.72
N SER A 118 -16.67 13.84 -5.46
CA SER A 118 -16.77 12.46 -4.97
C SER A 118 -16.28 11.43 -5.98
N ALA A 119 -15.67 10.37 -5.46
CA ALA A 119 -15.19 9.24 -6.23
C ALA A 119 -15.37 7.93 -5.46
N THR A 120 -15.64 6.86 -6.20
CA THR A 120 -15.62 5.50 -5.70
C THR A 120 -14.36 4.79 -6.21
N LEU A 121 -13.64 4.11 -5.31
CA LEU A 121 -12.50 3.28 -5.66
C LEU A 121 -12.81 1.81 -5.36
N ASP A 122 -12.80 1.00 -6.40
CA ASP A 122 -12.79 -0.45 -6.29
C ASP A 122 -11.35 -0.92 -6.15
N TRP A 123 -11.02 -1.43 -4.98
CA TRP A 123 -9.66 -1.80 -4.59
C TRP A 123 -9.58 -3.28 -4.27
N SER A 124 -9.25 -4.11 -5.24
CA SER A 124 -9.07 -5.55 -5.07
C SER A 124 -7.62 -5.95 -4.75
N ALA A 125 -6.68 -5.00 -4.83
CA ALA A 125 -5.28 -5.25 -4.47
C ALA A 125 -5.14 -5.60 -2.99
N LYS A 126 -4.28 -6.57 -2.69
CA LYS A 126 -4.00 -6.99 -1.31
C LYS A 126 -3.29 -5.89 -0.55
N GLY A 127 -3.65 -5.72 0.71
CA GLY A 127 -3.01 -4.78 1.61
C GLY A 127 -3.94 -4.31 2.72
N PRO A 128 -3.39 -3.75 3.80
CA PRO A 128 -4.21 -3.21 4.89
C PRO A 128 -4.91 -1.92 4.48
N CYS A 129 -6.15 -1.75 4.94
CA CYS A 129 -6.99 -0.59 4.59
C CYS A 129 -6.37 0.75 4.96
N GLN A 130 -5.65 0.80 6.07
CA GLN A 130 -5.05 2.05 6.54
C GLN A 130 -3.97 2.55 5.57
N LEU A 131 -3.30 1.65 4.85
CA LEU A 131 -2.40 2.01 3.76
C LEU A 131 -3.16 2.71 2.63
N CYS A 132 -4.30 2.13 2.20
CA CYS A 132 -5.15 2.70 1.16
C CYS A 132 -5.69 4.08 1.57
N TYR A 133 -6.18 4.23 2.81
CA TYR A 133 -6.60 5.53 3.33
C TYR A 133 -5.48 6.56 3.28
N GLY A 134 -4.27 6.17 3.67
CA GLY A 134 -3.11 7.05 3.60
C GLY A 134 -2.78 7.48 2.17
N ILE A 135 -2.84 6.56 1.20
CA ILE A 135 -2.64 6.87 -0.23
C ILE A 135 -3.69 7.90 -0.71
N LEU A 136 -4.96 7.72 -0.36
CA LEU A 136 -6.02 8.66 -0.73
C LEU A 136 -5.84 10.03 -0.08
N GLU A 137 -5.53 10.07 1.21
CA GLU A 137 -5.22 11.31 1.92
C GLU A 137 -4.03 12.05 1.30
N GLY A 138 -2.94 11.33 0.99
CA GLY A 138 -1.76 11.88 0.34
C GLY A 138 -2.04 12.39 -1.06
N SER A 139 -2.85 11.65 -1.83
CA SER A 139 -3.29 12.06 -3.17
C SER A 139 -4.06 13.38 -3.14
N CYS A 140 -4.96 13.54 -2.18
CA CYS A 140 -5.71 14.79 -1.98
C CYS A 140 -4.78 15.92 -1.53
N ALA A 141 -3.91 15.66 -0.55
CA ALA A 141 -3.01 16.67 0.03
C ALA A 141 -2.04 17.26 -0.99
N ARG A 142 -1.61 16.47 -1.99
CA ARG A 142 -0.76 16.93 -3.10
C ARG A 142 -1.37 18.13 -3.86
N PHE A 143 -2.70 18.23 -3.88
CA PHE A 143 -3.44 19.31 -4.53
C PHE A 143 -4.07 20.29 -3.54
N GLY A 144 -3.58 20.33 -2.29
CA GLY A 144 -4.07 21.21 -1.24
C GLY A 144 -5.49 20.87 -0.75
N ALA A 145 -5.97 19.67 -1.06
CA ALA A 145 -7.30 19.20 -0.64
C ALA A 145 -7.21 18.26 0.56
N LYS A 146 -8.29 18.20 1.33
CA LYS A 146 -8.46 17.26 2.42
C LYS A 146 -9.80 16.55 2.25
N PRO A 147 -9.84 15.21 2.21
CA PRO A 147 -11.10 14.51 2.10
C PRO A 147 -11.96 14.79 3.34
N SER A 148 -13.24 15.09 3.14
CA SER A 148 -14.21 15.27 4.23
C SER A 148 -14.57 13.94 4.87
N SER A 149 -14.62 12.85 4.08
CA SER A 149 -14.84 11.50 4.54
C SER A 149 -14.18 10.49 3.61
N ILE A 150 -13.65 9.41 4.17
CA ILE A 150 -13.24 8.21 3.45
C ILE A 150 -13.94 7.04 4.14
N THR A 151 -14.82 6.34 3.42
CA THR A 151 -15.53 5.17 3.92
C THR A 151 -15.14 3.93 3.15
N ALA A 152 -15.08 2.78 3.83
CA ALA A 152 -14.81 1.51 3.18
C ALA A 152 -15.86 0.49 3.61
N GLU A 153 -16.79 0.17 2.73
CA GLU A 153 -17.90 -0.74 3.05
C GLU A 153 -17.49 -2.21 2.94
N GLN A 154 -16.67 -2.58 1.98
CA GLN A 154 -16.32 -3.99 1.70
C GLN A 154 -14.98 -4.46 2.26
N VAL A 155 -14.14 -3.57 2.72
CA VAL A 155 -12.78 -3.91 3.17
C VAL A 155 -12.75 -4.73 4.47
N ARG A 156 -13.81 -4.68 5.28
CA ARG A 156 -13.91 -5.49 6.52
C ARG A 156 -13.96 -6.99 6.25
N GLU A 157 -14.58 -7.41 5.15
CA GLU A 157 -14.67 -8.82 4.75
C GLU A 157 -13.29 -9.37 4.34
N TRP A 158 -12.57 -8.63 3.54
CA TRP A 158 -11.23 -8.95 3.05
C TRP A 158 -10.20 -9.10 4.18
N ASN A 159 -10.19 -8.15 5.14
CA ASN A 159 -9.32 -8.21 6.30
C ASN A 159 -9.62 -9.42 7.20
N ARG A 160 -10.88 -9.82 7.32
CA ARG A 160 -11.25 -11.05 8.04
C ARG A 160 -10.71 -12.28 7.34
N GLN A 161 -10.86 -12.39 6.03
CA GLN A 161 -10.37 -13.52 5.24
C GLN A 161 -8.84 -13.62 5.26
N TYR A 162 -8.14 -12.49 5.15
CA TYR A 162 -6.68 -12.47 5.20
C TYR A 162 -6.14 -12.83 6.60
N ARG A 163 -6.73 -12.31 7.66
CA ARG A 163 -6.36 -12.69 9.04
C ARG A 163 -6.66 -14.16 9.35
N ALA A 164 -7.72 -14.71 8.79
CA ALA A 164 -8.04 -16.13 8.90
C ALA A 164 -7.00 -16.99 8.16
N LEU A 165 -6.60 -16.58 6.95
CA LEU A 165 -5.57 -17.25 6.16
C LEU A 165 -4.20 -17.20 6.85
N GLN A 166 -3.82 -16.07 7.43
CA GLN A 166 -2.58 -15.93 8.20
C GLN A 166 -2.57 -16.83 9.45
N LYS A 167 -3.70 -16.98 10.14
CA LYS A 167 -3.83 -17.91 11.27
C LYS A 167 -3.68 -19.37 10.82
N GLN A 168 -4.23 -19.73 9.66
CA GLN A 168 -4.10 -21.08 9.11
C GLN A 168 -2.65 -21.37 8.69
N LEU A 169 -1.95 -20.41 8.07
CA LEU A 169 -0.54 -20.56 7.70
C LEU A 169 0.39 -20.68 8.91
N LYS A 170 0.12 -19.94 10.00
CA LYS A 170 0.88 -20.07 11.24
C LYS A 170 0.62 -21.41 11.96
N ALA A 171 -0.54 -22.02 11.78
CA ALA A 171 -0.87 -23.31 12.36
C ALA A 171 -0.26 -24.52 11.62
N VAL A 172 0.28 -24.30 10.41
CA VAL A 172 0.87 -25.36 9.54
C VAL A 172 2.42 -25.32 9.58
N GLN A 173 3.04 -24.35 10.22
CA GLN A 173 4.49 -24.35 10.44
C GLN A 173 4.84 -25.24 11.63
N PRO A 174 5.69 -26.26 11.45
CA PRO A 174 6.14 -27.16 12.53
C PRO A 174 7.01 -26.42 13.54
#